data_b42bfefbc7f8fc5d61bfb8c91d8757e9
#
_entry.id   b42bfefbc7f8fc5d61bfb8c91d8757e9
#
_cell.length_a   1.000
_cell.length_b   1.000
_cell.length_c   1.000
_cell.angle_alpha   90.00
_cell.angle_beta   90.00
_cell.angle_gamma   90.00
#
_symmetry.space_group_name_H-M   'P 1'
#
loop_
_entity.id
_entity.type
_entity.pdbx_description
1 polymer ?
#
loop_
_entity_poly.entity_id
_entity_poly.type
_entity_poly.pdbx_seq_one_letter_code
_entity_poly.pdbx_strand_id
1 'polypeptide(L)'
;MKSPLPSCFPCGFPALFLFLAEERNLIMRKNKKKGNNPSKMRCPYCGAPMILRSADGIYKDNSQHNTLYVCRNYPECDTYVRTRPGTAQPLGTPANRELRALRIQAHRCFDAIHQNGYMTKRDAYVWLAALLQAPQSQAHIGF
;
A
#
# COMPACT_ATOMS: atom_id res chain seq x y z
N MET A 1 -21.64 -15.37 -22.64
CA MET A 1 -21.18 -14.27 -23.52
C MET A 1 -20.37 -13.31 -22.65
N LYS A 2 -19.05 -13.27 -22.86
CA LYS A 2 -18.16 -12.35 -22.10
C LYS A 2 -18.28 -10.97 -22.76
N SER A 3 -18.85 -10.01 -22.06
CA SER A 3 -18.86 -8.61 -22.49
C SER A 3 -17.41 -8.12 -22.54
N PRO A 4 -16.96 -7.48 -23.63
CA PRO A 4 -15.63 -6.89 -23.69
C PRO A 4 -15.53 -5.76 -22.66
N LEU A 5 -14.45 -5.75 -21.89
CA LEU A 5 -14.09 -4.64 -21.00
C LEU A 5 -14.03 -3.34 -21.83
N PRO A 6 -14.62 -2.23 -21.38
CA PRO A 6 -14.54 -0.97 -22.07
C PRO A 6 -13.07 -0.51 -22.18
N SER A 7 -12.62 -0.25 -23.40
CA SER A 7 -11.27 0.14 -23.78
C SER A 7 -10.88 1.56 -23.36
N CYS A 8 -11.65 2.22 -22.50
CA CYS A 8 -11.46 3.60 -22.10
C CYS A 8 -11.42 3.76 -20.58
N PHE A 9 -10.34 3.30 -19.94
CA PHE A 9 -10.01 3.76 -18.60
C PHE A 9 -9.05 4.96 -18.70
N PRO A 10 -9.42 6.13 -18.19
CA PRO A 10 -8.66 7.37 -18.40
C PRO A 10 -7.32 7.44 -17.61
N CYS A 11 -6.92 6.37 -16.92
CA CYS A 11 -5.78 6.42 -15.99
C CYS A 11 -4.65 5.41 -16.26
N GLY A 12 -4.50 4.83 -17.44
CA GLY A 12 -3.42 3.85 -17.68
C GLY A 12 -3.42 2.65 -16.71
N PHE A 13 -4.59 2.23 -16.29
CA PHE A 13 -4.91 1.36 -15.18
C PHE A 13 -4.14 0.03 -15.14
N PRO A 14 -3.97 -0.71 -16.26
CA PRO A 14 -3.26 -1.98 -16.22
C PRO A 14 -1.77 -1.83 -15.90
N ALA A 15 -1.12 -0.80 -16.47
CA ALA A 15 0.32 -0.57 -16.28
C ALA A 15 0.67 -0.20 -14.83
N LEU A 16 -0.16 0.63 -14.16
CA LEU A 16 0.05 1.01 -12.77
C LEU A 16 -0.07 -0.18 -11.83
N PHE A 17 -1.06 -1.07 -12.05
CA PHE A 17 -1.22 -2.27 -11.23
C PHE A 17 -0.14 -3.31 -11.47
N LEU A 18 0.33 -3.46 -12.72
CA LEU A 18 1.47 -4.32 -13.03
C LEU A 18 2.76 -3.83 -12.35
N PHE A 19 3.01 -2.52 -12.36
CA PHE A 19 4.14 -1.92 -11.66
C PHE A 19 4.09 -2.18 -10.15
N LEU A 20 2.91 -2.00 -9.52
CA LEU A 20 2.71 -2.31 -8.11
C LEU A 20 2.87 -3.81 -7.80
N ALA A 21 2.54 -4.69 -8.74
CA ALA A 21 2.74 -6.14 -8.60
C ALA A 21 4.22 -6.52 -8.66
N GLU A 22 5.01 -5.88 -9.50
CA GLU A 22 6.47 -6.09 -9.60
C GLU A 22 7.19 -5.63 -8.32
N GLU A 23 6.87 -4.44 -7.81
CA GLU A 23 7.40 -3.93 -6.54
C GLU A 23 7.03 -4.86 -5.37
N ARG A 24 5.80 -5.40 -5.33
CA ARG A 24 5.40 -6.41 -4.35
C ARG A 24 6.24 -7.67 -4.43
N ASN A 25 6.48 -8.19 -5.63
CA ASN A 25 7.27 -9.39 -5.83
C ASN A 25 8.72 -9.21 -5.35
N LEU A 26 9.29 -8.03 -5.57
CA LEU A 26 10.65 -7.71 -5.12
C LEU A 26 10.73 -7.65 -3.60
N ILE A 27 9.74 -7.01 -2.95
CA ILE A 27 9.65 -6.88 -1.49
C ILE A 27 9.30 -8.22 -0.84
N MET A 28 8.38 -8.99 -1.42
CA MET A 28 7.96 -10.30 -0.89
C MET A 28 9.07 -11.35 -0.95
N ARG A 29 9.94 -11.34 -1.97
CA ARG A 29 11.09 -12.25 -2.06
C ARG A 29 12.10 -12.04 -0.92
N LYS A 30 12.22 -10.80 -0.40
CA LYS A 30 13.09 -10.47 0.74
C LYS A 30 12.46 -10.76 2.11
N ASN A 31 11.14 -10.87 2.20
CA ASN A 31 10.39 -10.97 3.46
C ASN A 31 9.78 -12.35 3.76
N LYS A 32 10.21 -13.43 3.08
CA LYS A 32 9.78 -14.78 3.43
C LYS A 32 10.19 -15.11 4.87
N LYS A 33 9.20 -15.11 5.77
CA LYS A 33 9.23 -15.60 7.15
C LYS A 33 9.99 -14.72 8.17
N LYS A 34 9.36 -13.67 8.65
CA LYS A 34 9.50 -13.27 10.07
C LYS A 34 8.14 -12.73 10.53
N GLY A 35 7.59 -13.34 11.60
CA GLY A 35 6.35 -12.88 12.21
C GLY A 35 6.42 -11.37 12.49
N ASN A 36 5.33 -10.68 12.24
CA ASN A 36 5.19 -9.23 12.45
C ASN A 36 5.30 -8.88 13.95
N ASN A 37 6.50 -9.00 14.50
CA ASN A 37 6.79 -8.39 15.79
C ASN A 37 7.11 -6.91 15.50
N PRO A 38 6.22 -5.98 15.84
CA PRO A 38 6.38 -4.55 15.53
C PRO A 38 7.67 -3.97 16.10
N SER A 39 8.20 -4.53 17.21
CA SER A 39 9.46 -4.11 17.81
C SER A 39 10.71 -4.50 16.99
N LYS A 40 10.57 -5.34 15.96
CA LYS A 40 11.68 -5.80 15.10
C LYS A 40 11.52 -5.39 13.63
N MET A 41 10.60 -4.48 13.34
CA MET A 41 10.38 -4.01 11.96
C MET A 41 11.63 -3.26 11.44
N ARG A 42 12.04 -3.64 10.22
CA ARG A 42 13.16 -3.00 9.53
C ARG A 42 12.71 -2.34 8.24
N CYS A 43 13.37 -1.25 7.91
CA CYS A 43 13.15 -0.54 6.64
C CYS A 43 13.51 -1.46 5.46
N PRO A 44 12.60 -1.65 4.48
CA PRO A 44 12.87 -2.51 3.32
C PRO A 44 13.91 -1.92 2.37
N TYR A 45 14.21 -0.62 2.47
CA TYR A 45 15.11 0.10 1.56
C TYR A 45 16.54 0.20 2.12
N CYS A 46 16.71 0.62 3.38
CA CYS A 46 18.03 0.83 3.97
C CYS A 46 18.37 -0.16 5.10
N GLY A 47 17.46 -1.06 5.48
CA GLY A 47 17.67 -2.05 6.54
C GLY A 47 17.66 -1.50 7.98
N ALA A 48 17.60 -0.18 8.17
CA ALA A 48 17.58 0.45 9.49
C ALA A 48 16.31 0.05 10.28
N PRO A 49 16.35 0.09 11.63
CA PRO A 49 15.15 -0.18 12.42
C PRO A 49 14.08 0.87 12.19
N MET A 50 12.82 0.44 12.24
CA MET A 50 11.66 1.34 12.20
C MET A 50 11.30 1.75 13.61
N ILE A 51 11.01 3.03 13.81
CA ILE A 51 10.70 3.63 15.13
C ILE A 51 9.25 4.07 15.12
N LEU A 52 8.49 3.66 16.13
CA LEU A 52 7.11 4.15 16.35
C LEU A 52 7.18 5.56 16.94
N ARG A 53 6.54 6.52 16.27
CA ARG A 53 6.46 7.92 16.72
C ARG A 53 5.18 8.59 16.23
N SER A 54 4.87 9.76 16.78
CA SER A 54 3.80 10.63 16.26
C SER A 54 4.08 11.03 14.81
N ALA A 55 3.02 11.25 14.05
CA ALA A 55 3.08 11.78 12.70
C ALA A 55 3.38 13.30 12.66
N ASP A 56 3.55 13.95 13.83
CA ASP A 56 3.86 15.37 13.92
C ASP A 56 5.19 15.68 13.22
N GLY A 57 5.20 16.74 12.43
CA GLY A 57 6.37 17.12 11.61
C GLY A 57 6.56 16.29 10.33
N ILE A 58 5.82 15.19 10.15
CA ILE A 58 5.76 14.41 8.89
C ILE A 58 4.48 14.75 8.13
N TYR A 59 3.36 14.75 8.81
CA TYR A 59 2.10 15.22 8.26
C TYR A 59 1.95 16.73 8.50
N LYS A 60 1.40 17.44 7.51
CA LYS A 60 1.09 18.88 7.66
C LYS A 60 0.04 19.12 8.73
N ASP A 61 -0.91 18.21 8.85
CA ASP A 61 -1.95 18.21 9.86
C ASP A 61 -2.04 16.81 10.48
N ASN A 62 -1.88 16.74 11.78
CA ASN A 62 -2.02 15.51 12.58
C ASN A 62 -3.07 15.67 13.69
N SER A 63 -4.14 16.40 13.43
CA SER A 63 -5.28 16.59 14.35
C SER A 63 -5.91 15.27 14.82
N GLN A 64 -5.73 14.20 14.05
CA GLN A 64 -6.19 12.84 14.40
C GLN A 64 -5.21 12.05 15.26
N HIS A 65 -4.10 12.66 15.71
CA HIS A 65 -3.06 12.01 16.53
C HIS A 65 -2.56 10.68 15.94
N ASN A 66 -2.33 10.67 14.63
CA ASN A 66 -1.82 9.49 13.94
C ASN A 66 -0.41 9.15 14.43
N THR A 67 -0.13 7.84 14.50
CA THR A 67 1.22 7.32 14.75
C THR A 67 1.75 6.57 13.53
N LEU A 68 3.06 6.61 13.36
CA LEU A 68 3.78 6.02 12.24
C LEU A 68 4.95 5.18 12.73
N TYR A 69 5.22 4.08 12.03
CA TYR A 69 6.56 3.52 12.02
C TYR A 69 7.38 4.24 10.97
N VAL A 70 8.43 4.93 11.40
CA VAL A 70 9.30 5.75 10.55
C VAL A 70 10.69 5.15 10.55
N CYS A 71 11.36 5.14 9.42
CA CYS A 71 12.75 4.72 9.33
C CYS A 71 13.63 5.58 10.27
N ARG A 72 14.56 4.94 10.99
CA ARG A 72 15.48 5.66 11.87
C ARG A 72 16.33 6.71 11.13
N ASN A 73 16.60 6.45 9.84
CA ASN A 73 17.37 7.35 8.99
C ASN A 73 16.51 8.43 8.31
N TYR A 74 15.31 8.73 8.83
CA TYR A 74 14.50 9.84 8.35
C TYR A 74 15.18 11.17 8.71
N PRO A 75 15.24 12.18 7.82
CA PRO A 75 14.57 12.29 6.52
C PRO A 75 15.31 11.70 5.30
N GLU A 76 16.58 11.30 5.41
CA GLU A 76 17.37 10.78 4.28
C GLU A 76 16.73 9.53 3.68
N CYS A 77 16.17 8.66 4.53
CA CYS A 77 15.33 7.56 4.13
C CYS A 77 13.88 7.85 4.57
N ASP A 78 13.08 8.38 3.67
CA ASP A 78 11.72 8.86 3.94
C ASP A 78 10.66 7.76 4.07
N THR A 79 11.09 6.55 4.43
CA THR A 79 10.23 5.37 4.55
C THR A 79 9.43 5.40 5.84
N TYR A 80 8.11 5.27 5.71
CA TYR A 80 7.22 5.09 6.85
C TYR A 80 5.95 4.30 6.52
N VAL A 81 5.24 3.87 7.54
CA VAL A 81 3.91 3.25 7.44
C VAL A 81 3.05 3.72 8.62
N ARG A 82 1.77 4.02 8.32
CA ARG A 82 0.79 4.41 9.33
C ARG A 82 0.40 3.21 10.18
N THR A 83 0.11 3.44 11.45
CA THR A 83 -0.50 2.44 12.32
C THR A 83 -2.03 2.54 12.32
N ARG A 84 -2.67 1.49 12.78
CA ARG A 84 -4.10 1.49 13.06
C ARG A 84 -4.37 2.42 14.24
N PRO A 85 -5.38 3.29 14.19
CA PRO A 85 -5.68 4.22 15.27
C PRO A 85 -5.76 3.53 16.63
N GLY A 86 -5.10 4.12 17.65
CA GLY A 86 -5.07 3.57 19.00
C GLY A 86 -4.24 2.29 19.19
N THR A 87 -3.51 1.84 18.19
CA THR A 87 -2.69 0.62 18.27
C THR A 87 -1.30 0.82 17.68
N ALA A 88 -0.36 -0.08 18.01
CA ALA A 88 0.95 -0.15 17.38
C ALA A 88 0.96 -1.03 16.11
N GLN A 89 -0.21 -1.44 15.59
CA GLN A 89 -0.29 -2.34 14.44
C GLN A 89 -0.16 -1.57 13.12
N PRO A 90 0.81 -1.89 12.26
CA PRO A 90 0.96 -1.21 10.97
C PRO A 90 -0.20 -1.55 10.03
N LEU A 91 -0.66 -0.56 9.26
CA LEU A 91 -1.75 -0.69 8.28
C LEU A 91 -1.31 -1.29 6.93
N GLY A 92 -0.04 -1.67 6.82
CA GLY A 92 0.50 -2.22 5.59
C GLY A 92 2.02 -2.37 5.69
N THR A 93 2.69 -2.41 4.56
CA THR A 93 4.14 -2.43 4.49
C THR A 93 4.74 -1.03 4.45
N PRO A 94 5.91 -0.79 5.10
CA PRO A 94 6.61 0.48 4.98
C PRO A 94 6.92 0.84 3.53
N ALA A 95 6.74 2.09 3.18
CA ALA A 95 6.91 2.58 1.81
C ALA A 95 7.68 3.91 1.79
N ASN A 96 8.55 4.09 0.79
CA ASN A 96 9.17 5.37 0.48
C ASN A 96 8.14 6.32 -0.17
N ARG A 97 8.55 7.56 -0.42
CA ARG A 97 7.68 8.59 -1.00
C ARG A 97 7.07 8.17 -2.33
N GLU A 98 7.88 7.56 -3.18
CA GLU A 98 7.47 7.14 -4.52
C GLU A 98 6.39 6.06 -4.46
N LEU A 99 6.62 4.99 -3.70
CA LEU A 99 5.62 3.91 -3.53
C LEU A 99 4.35 4.41 -2.84
N ARG A 100 4.44 5.35 -1.88
CA ARG A 100 3.26 5.97 -1.28
C ARG A 100 2.44 6.75 -2.30
N ALA A 101 3.09 7.52 -3.18
CA ALA A 101 2.41 8.26 -4.24
C ALA A 101 1.68 7.30 -5.22
N LEU A 102 2.33 6.23 -5.64
CA LEU A 102 1.73 5.19 -6.48
C LEU A 102 0.54 4.51 -5.80
N ARG A 103 0.64 4.18 -4.51
CA ARG A 103 -0.47 3.61 -3.76
C ARG A 103 -1.67 4.55 -3.67
N ILE A 104 -1.45 5.86 -3.45
CA ILE A 104 -2.52 6.87 -3.44
C ILE A 104 -3.19 6.94 -4.81
N GLN A 105 -2.41 6.95 -5.90
CA GLN A 105 -2.94 6.96 -7.25
C GLN A 105 -3.74 5.68 -7.55
N ALA A 106 -3.21 4.52 -7.19
CA ALA A 106 -3.89 3.24 -7.37
C ALA A 106 -5.21 3.18 -6.59
N HIS A 107 -5.25 3.68 -5.35
CA HIS A 107 -6.50 3.77 -4.59
C HIS A 107 -7.54 4.65 -5.28
N ARG A 108 -7.15 5.84 -5.75
CA ARG A 108 -8.06 6.74 -6.47
C ARG A 108 -8.67 6.08 -7.71
N CYS A 109 -7.82 5.42 -8.51
CA CYS A 109 -8.28 4.70 -9.68
C CYS A 109 -9.18 3.51 -9.32
N PHE A 110 -8.82 2.75 -8.28
CA PHE A 110 -9.60 1.60 -7.83
C PHE A 110 -10.96 2.03 -7.26
N ASP A 111 -10.98 3.08 -6.45
CA ASP A 111 -12.22 3.60 -5.86
C ASP A 111 -13.18 4.13 -6.93
N ALA A 112 -12.68 4.72 -8.01
CA ALA A 112 -13.49 5.18 -9.13
C ALA A 112 -14.28 4.05 -9.80
N ILE A 113 -13.80 2.80 -9.78
CA ILE A 113 -14.48 1.66 -10.38
C ILE A 113 -15.84 1.40 -9.73
N HIS A 114 -15.88 1.38 -8.41
CA HIS A 114 -17.12 1.12 -7.68
C HIS A 114 -17.94 2.39 -7.42
N GLN A 115 -17.31 3.55 -7.29
CA GLN A 115 -18.01 4.83 -7.14
C GLN A 115 -18.77 5.21 -8.40
N ASN A 116 -18.23 4.91 -9.58
CA ASN A 116 -18.91 5.13 -10.86
C ASN A 116 -19.88 4.01 -11.26
N GLY A 117 -20.08 3.01 -10.40
CA GLY A 117 -21.06 1.95 -10.62
C GLY A 117 -20.67 0.89 -11.65
N TYR A 118 -19.39 0.84 -12.09
CA TYR A 118 -18.95 -0.18 -13.06
C TYR A 118 -19.03 -1.60 -12.49
N MET A 119 -18.78 -1.76 -11.19
CA MET A 119 -18.95 -3.01 -10.46
C MET A 119 -19.12 -2.75 -8.97
N THR A 120 -19.56 -3.76 -8.21
CA THR A 120 -19.61 -3.64 -6.75
C THR A 120 -18.18 -3.60 -6.17
N LYS A 121 -18.04 -3.04 -4.98
CA LYS A 121 -16.74 -3.03 -4.29
C LYS A 121 -16.17 -4.44 -4.11
N ARG A 122 -17.03 -5.42 -3.81
CA ARG A 122 -16.66 -6.83 -3.69
C ARG A 122 -16.07 -7.38 -4.98
N ASP A 123 -16.80 -7.16 -6.10
CA ASP A 123 -16.37 -7.65 -7.41
C ASP A 123 -15.07 -6.98 -7.87
N ALA A 124 -14.88 -5.69 -7.54
CA ALA A 124 -13.65 -4.97 -7.79
C ALA A 124 -12.44 -5.63 -7.10
N TYR A 125 -12.59 -6.10 -5.85
CA TYR A 125 -11.52 -6.84 -5.17
C TYR A 125 -11.29 -8.24 -5.74
N VAL A 126 -12.33 -8.94 -6.19
CA VAL A 126 -12.19 -10.22 -6.90
C VAL A 126 -11.44 -10.01 -8.23
N TRP A 127 -11.81 -8.98 -8.97
CA TRP A 127 -11.13 -8.60 -10.21
C TRP A 127 -9.65 -8.22 -9.95
N LEU A 128 -9.38 -7.44 -8.91
CA LEU A 128 -8.01 -7.08 -8.52
C LEU A 128 -7.17 -8.32 -8.17
N ALA A 129 -7.74 -9.27 -7.43
CA ALA A 129 -7.08 -10.51 -7.08
C ALA A 129 -6.70 -11.33 -8.32
N ALA A 130 -7.62 -11.43 -9.29
CA ALA A 130 -7.38 -12.10 -10.56
C ALA A 130 -6.28 -11.40 -11.38
N LEU A 131 -6.30 -10.05 -11.44
CA LEU A 131 -5.30 -9.25 -12.13
C LEU A 131 -3.90 -9.44 -11.54
N LEU A 132 -3.80 -9.45 -10.20
CA LEU A 132 -2.55 -9.63 -9.47
C LEU A 132 -2.10 -11.10 -9.38
N GLN A 133 -2.91 -12.05 -9.85
CA GLN A 133 -2.70 -13.50 -9.69
C GLN A 133 -2.41 -13.87 -8.22
N ALA A 134 -3.11 -13.24 -7.29
CA ALA A 134 -2.92 -13.38 -5.86
C ALA A 134 -4.23 -13.79 -5.17
N PRO A 135 -4.17 -14.49 -4.03
CA PRO A 135 -5.35 -14.74 -3.21
C PRO A 135 -6.04 -13.44 -2.82
N GLN A 136 -7.37 -13.44 -2.75
CA GLN A 136 -8.16 -12.24 -2.43
C GLN A 136 -7.74 -11.60 -1.08
N SER A 137 -7.32 -12.42 -0.10
CA SER A 137 -6.80 -11.96 1.19
C SER A 137 -5.49 -11.15 1.09
N GLN A 138 -4.79 -11.24 -0.04
CA GLN A 138 -3.56 -10.51 -0.32
C GLN A 138 -3.72 -9.42 -1.38
N ALA A 139 -4.89 -9.33 -2.01
CA ALA A 139 -5.19 -8.37 -3.06
C ALA A 139 -5.57 -7.00 -2.46
N HIS A 140 -4.62 -6.37 -1.77
CA HIS A 140 -4.76 -5.03 -1.20
C HIS A 140 -3.64 -4.11 -1.68
N ILE A 141 -3.98 -2.86 -1.98
CA ILE A 141 -3.04 -1.85 -2.48
C ILE A 141 -2.01 -1.44 -1.40
N GLY A 142 -2.31 -1.65 -0.12
CA GLY A 142 -1.45 -1.28 1.01
C GLY A 142 -0.36 -2.32 1.37
N PHE A 143 -0.36 -3.47 0.72
CA PHE A 143 0.58 -4.57 1.01
C PHE A 143 1.64 -4.75 -0.05
#